data_f2bacb069d08dd41a651f3b3dc08d28d
#
_entry.id   f2bacb069d08dd41a651f3b3dc08d28d
#
_cell.length_a   1.000
_cell.length_b   1.000
_cell.length_c   1.000
_cell.angle_alpha   90.00
_cell.angle_beta   90.00
_cell.angle_gamma   90.00
#
_symmetry.space_group_name_H-M   'P 1'
#
loop_
_entity.id
_entity.type
_entity.pdbx_description
1 polymer ?
#
loop_
_entity_poly.entity_id
_entity_poly.type
_entity_poly.pdbx_seq_one_letter_code
_entity_poly.pdbx_strand_id
1 'polypeptide(L)'
;MGQRRGDGRKRGGPVTGVAATLQDRLAPLAPVVFELADDSADHAGHAGAAAGGGHFSLLIVSEQFAGLTRLARHRAVLDRVADLIPHPVHALAIRAYTPDEFPS
;
A
#
# COMPACT_ATOMS: atom_id res chain seq x y z
N MET A 1 -8.84 28.56 9.64
CA MET A 1 -8.90 28.04 9.62
C MET A 1 -8.65 27.09 9.32
N GLY A 2 -8.50 27.02 9.40
CA GLY A 2 -8.39 26.11 9.20
C GLY A 2 -8.25 25.35 9.31
N GLN A 3 -8.25 25.02 9.56
CA GLN A 3 -8.12 24.23 9.68
C GLN A 3 -8.42 23.35 9.45
N ARG A 4 -8.65 23.20 9.36
CA ARG A 4 -8.97 22.33 9.29
C ARG A 4 -8.64 21.61 8.69
N ARG A 5 -8.30 21.48 8.45
CA ARG A 5 -7.73 20.80 7.92
C ARG A 5 -7.28 19.85 8.36
N GLY A 6 -6.83 19.97 8.76
CA GLY A 6 -6.31 18.93 9.25
C GLY A 6 -7.09 17.99 9.82
N ASP A 7 -7.91 18.17 10.12
CA ASP A 7 -8.61 17.32 10.76
C ASP A 7 -8.93 16.20 10.14
N GLY A 8 -9.11 16.28 9.01
CA GLY A 8 -9.45 15.09 8.49
C GLY A 8 -8.50 14.10 8.72
N ARG A 9 -7.33 14.33 8.74
CA ARG A 9 -6.50 13.35 8.79
C ARG A 9 -6.51 12.66 9.92
N LYS A 10 -6.89 13.10 10.87
CA LYS A 10 -6.80 12.40 11.92
C LYS A 10 -7.70 11.44 12.06
N ARG A 11 -8.70 11.39 11.49
CA ARG A 11 -9.55 10.46 11.75
C ARG A 11 -9.12 9.28 11.29
N GLY A 12 -8.47 9.19 10.36
CA GLY A 12 -8.14 7.91 10.03
C GLY A 12 -7.08 7.46 10.88
N GLY A 13 -6.93 7.93 11.98
CA GLY A 13 -5.95 7.55 12.85
C GLY A 13 -5.19 6.33 12.56
N PRO A 14 -5.80 5.27 12.18
CA PRO A 14 -5.06 4.06 11.99
C PRO A 14 -4.03 4.14 10.92
N VAL A 15 -4.14 5.04 10.00
CA VAL A 15 -3.18 5.12 8.95
C VAL A 15 -2.03 5.93 9.41
N THR A 16 -1.00 5.28 9.88
CA THR A 16 0.15 5.99 10.39
C THR A 16 1.37 5.25 9.95
N GLY A 17 2.50 5.83 10.14
CA GLY A 17 3.76 5.19 9.92
C GLY A 17 3.85 4.53 8.56
N VAL A 18 3.98 3.23 8.56
CA VAL A 18 4.26 2.50 7.35
C VAL A 18 3.16 2.63 6.31
N ALA A 19 1.91 2.55 6.73
CA ALA A 19 0.82 2.65 5.77
C ALA A 19 0.81 4.00 5.09
N ALA A 20 1.03 5.06 5.84
CA ALA A 20 1.08 6.39 5.25
C ALA A 20 2.27 6.53 4.32
N THR A 21 3.40 5.93 4.67
CA THR A 21 4.57 6.00 3.82
C THR A 21 4.33 5.25 2.52
N LEU A 22 3.70 4.08 2.58
CA LEU A 22 3.40 3.33 1.37
C LEU A 22 2.48 4.14 0.47
N GLN A 23 1.50 4.79 1.04
CA GLN A 23 0.57 5.58 0.25
C GLN A 23 1.30 6.73 -0.42
N ASP A 24 2.18 7.41 0.29
CA ASP A 24 2.93 8.50 -0.28
C ASP A 24 3.84 8.05 -1.41
N ARG A 25 4.49 6.91 -1.24
CA ARG A 25 5.40 6.42 -2.26
C ARG A 25 4.70 6.02 -3.52
N LEU A 26 3.45 5.60 -3.41
CA LEU A 26 2.69 5.11 -4.55
C LEU A 26 1.78 6.17 -5.16
N ALA A 27 1.68 7.33 -4.54
CA ALA A 27 0.87 8.42 -5.07
C ALA A 27 1.23 8.81 -6.51
N PRO A 28 2.49 8.82 -6.91
CA PRO A 28 2.83 9.19 -8.29
C PRO A 28 2.26 8.24 -9.34
N LEU A 29 1.83 7.05 -8.94
CA LEU A 29 1.18 6.15 -9.89
C LEU A 29 -0.26 6.57 -10.16
N ALA A 30 -0.73 7.62 -9.47
CA ALA A 30 -2.04 8.20 -9.68
C ALA A 30 -3.16 7.17 -9.61
N PRO A 31 -3.23 6.38 -8.55
CA PRO A 31 -4.24 5.33 -8.49
C PRO A 31 -5.64 5.91 -8.37
N VAL A 32 -6.58 5.29 -9.08
CA VAL A 32 -7.99 5.63 -8.93
C VAL A 32 -8.61 4.78 -7.82
N VAL A 33 -7.96 3.68 -7.44
CA VAL A 33 -8.35 2.89 -6.29
C VAL A 33 -7.06 2.52 -5.58
N PHE A 34 -7.04 2.70 -4.28
CA PHE A 34 -5.89 2.34 -3.47
C PHE A 34 -6.41 1.79 -2.15
N GLU A 35 -6.21 0.49 -1.93
CA GLU A 35 -6.64 -0.14 -0.70
C GLU A 35 -5.47 -0.89 -0.12
N LEU A 36 -5.15 -0.62 1.11
CA LEU A 36 -4.03 -1.23 1.77
C LEU A 36 -4.52 -1.86 3.06
N ALA A 37 -4.31 -3.15 3.19
CA ALA A 37 -4.70 -3.87 4.39
C ALA A 37 -3.43 -4.25 5.14
N ASP A 38 -3.45 -4.04 6.44
CA ASP A 38 -2.35 -4.42 7.29
C ASP A 38 -2.70 -5.79 7.85
N ASP A 39 -2.06 -6.81 7.33
CA ASP A 39 -2.34 -8.18 7.71
C ASP A 39 -1.50 -8.64 8.89
N SER A 40 -0.72 -7.74 9.47
CA SER A 40 0.13 -8.11 10.59
C SER A 40 -0.66 -8.66 11.75
N ALA A 41 -1.85 -8.16 11.96
CA ALA A 41 -2.66 -8.62 13.07
C ALA A 41 -3.07 -10.09 12.95
N ASP A 42 -3.11 -10.61 11.73
CA ASP A 42 -3.46 -12.00 11.53
C ASP A 42 -2.41 -12.92 12.13
N HIS A 43 -1.24 -12.40 12.40
CA HIS A 43 -0.17 -13.20 12.93
C HIS A 43 0.15 -12.80 14.37
N ALA A 44 -0.70 -12.03 14.98
CA ALA A 44 -0.38 -11.46 16.28
C ALA A 44 -0.07 -12.49 17.36
N GLY A 45 -0.60 -13.65 17.26
CA GLY A 45 -0.34 -14.67 18.26
C GLY A 45 0.92 -15.47 18.03
N HIS A 46 1.65 -15.21 16.99
CA HIS A 46 2.83 -15.96 16.67
C HIS A 46 4.09 -15.21 17.04
N ALA A 47 5.04 -15.93 17.53
CA ALA A 47 6.27 -15.29 17.94
C ALA A 47 6.95 -14.57 16.78
N GLY A 48 6.87 -15.14 15.62
CA GLY A 48 7.51 -14.51 14.48
C GLY A 48 6.90 -13.19 14.12
N ALA A 49 5.61 -13.01 14.37
CA ALA A 49 4.97 -11.76 14.03
C ALA A 49 5.50 -10.62 14.89
N ALA A 50 5.87 -10.92 16.08
CA ALA A 50 6.34 -9.87 16.96
C ALA A 50 7.69 -9.34 16.52
N ALA A 51 8.49 -10.18 15.92
CA ALA A 51 9.81 -9.78 15.52
C ALA A 51 9.89 -9.37 14.06
N GLY A 52 8.95 -9.78 13.27
CA GLY A 52 9.03 -9.51 11.85
C GLY A 52 8.46 -8.16 11.53
N GLY A 53 8.65 -7.64 10.41
CA GLY A 53 8.04 -6.42 9.98
C GLY A 53 6.58 -6.63 9.63
N GLY A 54 5.95 -5.63 9.10
CA GLY A 54 4.54 -5.71 8.76
C GLY A 54 4.28 -6.55 7.52
N HIS A 55 3.09 -7.13 7.48
CA HIS A 55 2.61 -7.84 6.32
C HIS A 55 1.45 -7.05 5.78
N PHE A 56 1.50 -6.68 4.52
CA PHE A 56 0.50 -5.84 3.93
C PHE A 56 -0.04 -6.41 2.63
N SER A 57 -1.29 -6.11 2.31
CA SER A 57 -1.90 -6.47 1.05
C SER A 57 -2.34 -5.18 0.38
N LEU A 58 -1.94 -4.99 -0.86
CA LEU A 58 -2.23 -3.78 -1.61
C LEU A 58 -3.09 -4.09 -2.82
N LEU A 59 -4.15 -3.32 -2.99
CA LEU A 59 -4.92 -3.31 -4.24
C LEU A 59 -4.75 -1.91 -4.81
N ILE A 60 -4.21 -1.84 -6.01
CA ILE A 60 -3.97 -0.54 -6.64
C ILE A 60 -4.46 -0.61 -8.08
N VAL A 61 -5.28 0.36 -8.46
CA VAL A 61 -5.84 0.43 -9.80
C VAL A 61 -5.39 1.75 -10.41
N SER A 62 -4.74 1.69 -11.55
CA SER A 62 -4.23 2.89 -12.18
C SER A 62 -4.19 2.74 -13.68
N GLU A 63 -4.49 3.83 -14.38
CA GLU A 63 -4.40 3.83 -15.82
C GLU A 63 -2.95 3.72 -16.27
N GLN A 64 -2.02 4.04 -15.42
CA GLN A 64 -0.60 3.93 -15.76
C GLN A 64 -0.16 2.49 -15.96
N PHE A 65 -0.97 1.54 -15.52
CA PHE A 65 -0.63 0.14 -15.73
C PHE A 65 -1.04 -0.38 -17.11
N ALA A 66 -1.73 0.45 -17.90
CA ALA A 66 -2.17 0.03 -19.21
C ALA A 66 -0.97 -0.34 -20.07
N GLY A 67 -1.06 -1.44 -20.77
CA GLY A 67 0.03 -1.89 -21.62
C GLY A 67 1.15 -2.61 -20.89
N LEU A 68 1.11 -2.66 -19.58
CA LEU A 68 2.15 -3.34 -18.82
C LEU A 68 1.74 -4.77 -18.50
N THR A 69 2.71 -5.67 -18.53
CA THR A 69 2.48 -7.03 -18.09
C THR A 69 2.27 -7.03 -16.59
N ARG A 70 1.76 -8.12 -16.07
CA ARG A 70 1.57 -8.25 -14.64
C ARG A 70 2.91 -8.07 -13.90
N LEU A 71 3.97 -8.65 -14.44
CA LEU A 71 5.27 -8.52 -13.82
C LEU A 71 5.75 -7.07 -13.82
N ALA A 72 5.53 -6.36 -14.92
CA ALA A 72 5.97 -4.98 -15.01
C ALA A 72 5.23 -4.10 -14.02
N ARG A 73 3.93 -4.37 -13.81
CA ARG A 73 3.15 -3.63 -12.83
C ARG A 73 3.67 -3.88 -11.43
N HIS A 74 3.96 -5.14 -11.14
CA HIS A 74 4.47 -5.52 -9.84
C HIS A 74 5.78 -4.80 -9.57
N ARG A 75 6.66 -4.76 -10.57
CA ARG A 75 7.92 -4.07 -10.42
C ARG A 75 7.75 -2.57 -10.26
N ALA A 76 6.79 -1.99 -10.98
CA ALA A 76 6.55 -0.56 -10.86
C ALA A 76 6.16 -0.18 -9.42
N VAL A 77 5.40 -1.04 -8.78
CA VAL A 77 5.01 -0.80 -7.39
C VAL A 77 6.21 -1.05 -6.48
N LEU A 78 6.90 -2.18 -6.65
CA LEU A 78 7.99 -2.51 -5.76
C LEU A 78 9.14 -1.52 -5.84
N ASP A 79 9.43 -1.02 -7.03
CA ASP A 79 10.54 -0.08 -7.16
C ASP A 79 10.35 1.17 -6.32
N ARG A 80 9.11 1.54 -6.07
CA ARG A 80 8.85 2.74 -5.29
C ARG A 80 8.94 2.51 -3.80
N VAL A 81 8.89 1.26 -3.37
CA VAL A 81 8.90 0.95 -1.95
C VAL A 81 10.01 -0.01 -1.56
N ALA A 82 10.94 -0.25 -2.47
CA ALA A 82 11.97 -1.26 -2.23
C ALA A 82 12.81 -0.98 -0.99
N ASP A 83 13.05 0.27 -0.69
CA ASP A 83 13.84 0.61 0.49
C ASP A 83 13.11 0.35 1.80
N LEU A 84 11.81 0.06 1.73
CA LEU A 84 11.04 -0.23 2.91
C LEU A 84 10.96 -1.74 3.19
N ILE A 85 11.50 -2.55 2.29
CA ILE A 85 11.47 -4.00 2.43
C ILE A 85 12.89 -4.48 2.66
N PRO A 86 13.15 -5.33 3.61
CA PRO A 86 12.18 -6.07 4.43
C PRO A 86 11.77 -5.38 5.72
N HIS A 87 12.21 -4.19 5.96
CA HIS A 87 11.84 -3.45 7.15
C HIS A 87 11.57 -2.01 6.79
N PRO A 88 10.47 -1.46 7.24
CA PRO A 88 9.48 -2.03 8.15
C PRO A 88 8.44 -2.91 7.45
N VAL A 89 8.51 -3.07 6.13
CA VAL A 89 7.57 -3.92 5.41
C VAL A 89 8.23 -5.26 5.17
N HIS A 90 7.76 -6.29 5.84
CA HIS A 90 8.33 -7.62 5.68
C HIS A 90 7.82 -8.27 4.41
N ALA A 91 6.55 -8.13 4.13
CA ALA A 91 5.95 -8.73 2.95
C ALA A 91 4.86 -7.81 2.41
N LEU A 92 4.75 -7.74 1.10
CA LEU A 92 3.73 -6.92 0.47
C LEU A 92 3.14 -7.72 -0.69
N ALA A 93 1.87 -8.08 -0.55
CA ALA A 93 1.13 -8.74 -1.63
C ALA A 93 0.52 -7.64 -2.48
N ILE A 94 0.68 -7.71 -3.79
CA ILE A 94 0.28 -6.64 -4.67
C ILE A 94 -0.71 -7.14 -5.71
N ARG A 95 -1.82 -6.42 -5.87
CA ARG A 95 -2.76 -6.66 -6.95
C ARG A 95 -2.89 -5.34 -7.69
N ALA A 96 -2.45 -5.31 -8.92
CA ALA A 96 -2.38 -4.10 -9.72
C ALA A 96 -3.20 -4.26 -11.00
N TYR A 97 -4.15 -3.39 -11.20
CA TYR A 97 -5.06 -3.47 -12.33
C TYR A 97 -5.19 -2.12 -13.03
N THR A 98 -5.62 -2.15 -14.28
CA THR A 98 -6.11 -0.94 -14.91
C THR A 98 -7.58 -0.80 -14.55
N PRO A 99 -8.16 0.39 -14.73
CA PRO A 99 -9.58 0.57 -14.45
C PRO A 99 -10.47 -0.37 -15.24
N ASP A 100 -10.08 -0.68 -16.48
CA ASP A 100 -10.87 -1.59 -17.30
C ASP A 100 -10.89 -3.01 -16.75
N GLU A 101 -9.83 -3.41 -16.10
CA GLU A 101 -9.70 -4.76 -15.59
C GLU A 101 -10.35 -4.92 -14.23
N PHE A 102 -10.52 -3.84 -13.53
CA PHE A 102 -11.00 -3.92 -12.16
C PHE A 102 -12.51 -3.81 -12.15
N PRO A 103 -13.21 -4.85 -11.69
CA PRO A 103 -14.66 -4.81 -11.69
C PRO A 103 -15.11 -3.82 -10.64
N SER A 104 -16.04 -3.01 -10.97
CA SER A 104 -16.51 -2.04 -10.00
C SER A 104 -17.91 -2.29 -9.48
#